data_720d1d55f2e5fe0a4d346310704474ea
#
_entry.id   720d1d55f2e5fe0a4d346310704474ea
#
_cell.length_a   1.000
_cell.length_b   1.000
_cell.length_c   1.000
_cell.angle_alpha   90.00
_cell.angle_beta   90.00
_cell.angle_gamma   90.00
#
_symmetry.space_group_name_H-M   'P 1'
#
loop_
_entity.id
_entity.type
_entity.pdbx_description
1 polymer ?
#
loop_
_entity_poly.entity_id
_entity_poly.type
_entity_poly.pdbx_seq_one_letter_code
_entity_poly.pdbx_strand_id
1 'polypeptide(L)'
;PEDRLVWDVGHQTYPHKILTGRRVHMDTLRRKGGVAGFPKRCESDYDTFGVGHSSTSLSAALGMAIAAERAGSDRKIVAVIGDGAMTAGMAFEALNHAGDLKSDLLVVLNDNEMSISPNVGALSAHLTKLLSGRLFSSVREGGKRVLSHVPPMLEVARRAEEHVKGMFAPGGTLFEELGFNYFGPVDGHDLSTLVPTLRNLRALKGPRLLHVVTRKGKGYKLAEEEPVDYHGVGSFDPICGLKPAKPSGGPTYTQVFGEWLCDMAERDERLIGITPAMREGSGLVEFAERFPDRYFDVAIAEQHAVTLAAGLACDGLKPVVAIYSTFLQRAYDQLVHDVALQNLPVLFAIDRAGLVGPDGPTHAGSFDYSFLRCIPNLVVMAPADENECRQMLYTGFQLDQPAAVRYPRGKGTGVKPVREMRALPVGKAEIRRRGRELALLAFGNMVSVAETVAEHLDATVVNMRFVKPLDEIAVVQLAAEHRWLVTLEENTVAGGAGSAVNECLAVRGIQVTVRNIGLPDRFVEQGERDELLVECGLDADGVLRQLANWGLGGSALSEVDT
;
A
#
# COMPACT_ATOMS: atom_id res chain seq x y z
N PRO A 1 2.33 -15.90 -26.19
CA PRO A 1 0.98 -15.85 -25.63
C PRO A 1 0.68 -17.04 -24.71
N GLU A 2 1.36 -18.20 -24.92
CA GLU A 2 1.11 -19.39 -24.11
C GLU A 2 1.86 -19.36 -22.78
N ASP A 3 3.10 -18.86 -22.76
CA ASP A 3 3.88 -18.68 -21.53
C ASP A 3 3.24 -17.67 -20.59
N ARG A 4 3.48 -17.78 -19.28
CA ARG A 4 2.96 -16.88 -18.25
C ARG A 4 4.09 -16.08 -17.63
N LEU A 5 3.93 -14.76 -17.65
CA LEU A 5 4.84 -13.82 -17.00
C LEU A 5 4.09 -13.11 -15.87
N VAL A 6 4.58 -13.29 -14.64
CA VAL A 6 4.02 -12.66 -13.44
C VAL A 6 5.01 -11.63 -12.94
N TRP A 7 4.57 -10.38 -12.88
CA TRP A 7 5.34 -9.28 -12.33
C TRP A 7 5.07 -9.13 -10.83
N ASP A 8 6.09 -8.81 -10.05
CA ASP A 8 5.92 -8.40 -8.66
C ASP A 8 5.73 -6.90 -8.56
N VAL A 9 4.81 -6.44 -7.72
CA VAL A 9 4.34 -5.04 -7.62
C VAL A 9 3.83 -4.51 -8.97
N GLY A 10 4.65 -4.50 -9.99
CA GLY A 10 4.31 -4.06 -11.34
C GLY A 10 4.32 -2.54 -11.56
N HIS A 11 4.83 -1.75 -10.64
CA HIS A 11 4.87 -0.28 -10.70
C HIS A 11 5.79 0.27 -11.79
N GLN A 12 6.73 -0.53 -12.35
CA GLN A 12 7.67 -0.17 -13.41
C GLN A 12 7.46 -0.99 -14.68
N THR A 13 6.29 -1.59 -14.89
CA THR A 13 5.97 -2.44 -16.05
C THR A 13 5.52 -1.63 -17.28
N TYR A 14 5.82 -0.34 -17.37
CA TYR A 14 5.49 0.47 -18.53
C TYR A 14 6.08 -0.06 -19.86
N PRO A 15 7.37 -0.53 -19.91
CA PRO A 15 7.89 -1.18 -21.10
C PRO A 15 7.09 -2.44 -21.52
N HIS A 16 6.63 -3.23 -20.55
CA HIS A 16 5.76 -4.38 -20.81
C HIS A 16 4.44 -3.93 -21.47
N LYS A 17 3.79 -2.88 -20.95
CA LYS A 17 2.57 -2.34 -21.55
C LYS A 17 2.80 -1.82 -22.97
N ILE A 18 3.91 -1.12 -23.21
CA ILE A 18 4.29 -0.62 -24.54
C ILE A 18 4.49 -1.77 -25.53
N LEU A 19 5.23 -2.81 -25.13
CA LEU A 19 5.56 -3.97 -25.98
C LEU A 19 4.36 -4.90 -26.23
N THR A 20 3.34 -4.84 -25.37
CA THR A 20 2.12 -5.65 -25.48
C THR A 20 0.93 -4.90 -26.06
N GLY A 21 1.18 -3.85 -26.86
CA GLY A 21 0.19 -3.20 -27.71
C GLY A 21 -0.46 -1.95 -27.14
N ARG A 22 -0.11 -1.52 -25.91
CA ARG A 22 -0.72 -0.35 -25.26
C ARG A 22 0.03 0.97 -25.48
N ARG A 23 1.04 0.97 -26.37
CA ARG A 23 1.88 2.15 -26.64
C ARG A 23 1.07 3.41 -26.98
N VAL A 24 0.05 3.24 -27.81
CA VAL A 24 -0.78 4.37 -28.30
C VAL A 24 -1.73 4.94 -27.26
N HIS A 25 -1.89 4.27 -26.10
CA HIS A 25 -2.74 4.68 -24.99
C HIS A 25 -1.96 5.11 -23.77
N MET A 26 -0.62 5.19 -23.83
CA MET A 26 0.20 5.53 -22.66
C MET A 26 0.01 6.96 -22.17
N ASP A 27 -0.52 7.86 -22.98
CA ASP A 27 -0.93 9.22 -22.59
C ASP A 27 -2.11 9.22 -21.62
N THR A 28 -2.88 8.13 -21.55
CA THR A 28 -4.00 7.94 -20.61
C THR A 28 -3.59 7.20 -19.33
N LEU A 29 -2.30 6.92 -19.14
CA LEU A 29 -1.79 6.17 -18.00
C LEU A 29 -2.26 6.77 -16.67
N ARG A 30 -2.84 5.92 -15.80
CA ARG A 30 -3.36 6.27 -14.46
C ARG A 30 -4.53 7.27 -14.46
N ARG A 31 -5.08 7.59 -15.62
CA ARG A 31 -6.29 8.43 -15.74
C ARG A 31 -7.55 7.57 -15.72
N LYS A 32 -8.67 8.18 -15.37
CA LYS A 32 -9.99 7.53 -15.40
C LYS A 32 -10.29 6.98 -16.80
N GLY A 33 -10.68 5.71 -16.86
CA GLY A 33 -10.94 5.02 -18.13
C GLY A 33 -9.71 4.74 -19.00
N GLY A 34 -8.52 5.13 -18.56
CA GLY A 34 -7.26 4.92 -19.26
C GLY A 34 -6.50 3.69 -18.80
N VAL A 35 -5.22 3.61 -19.21
CA VAL A 35 -4.32 2.49 -18.88
C VAL A 35 -4.01 2.50 -17.38
N ALA A 36 -4.18 1.35 -16.72
CA ALA A 36 -3.87 1.17 -15.29
C ALA A 36 -2.37 1.33 -15.00
N GLY A 37 -2.04 1.79 -13.80
CA GLY A 37 -0.66 1.94 -13.34
C GLY A 37 0.09 0.62 -13.15
N PHE A 38 -0.66 -0.49 -12.99
CA PHE A 38 -0.15 -1.84 -12.74
C PHE A 38 -0.68 -2.81 -13.78
N PRO A 39 -0.05 -3.99 -13.98
CA PRO A 39 -0.62 -5.08 -14.78
C PRO A 39 -2.02 -5.47 -14.29
N LYS A 40 -2.96 -5.60 -15.20
CA LYS A 40 -4.37 -5.88 -14.94
C LYS A 40 -4.93 -6.86 -15.96
N ARG A 41 -5.44 -8.02 -15.49
CA ARG A 41 -5.89 -9.13 -16.35
C ARG A 41 -6.95 -8.75 -17.39
N CYS A 42 -7.83 -7.82 -17.06
CA CYS A 42 -8.87 -7.36 -18.00
C CYS A 42 -8.34 -6.34 -19.02
N GLU A 43 -7.11 -5.85 -18.89
CA GLU A 43 -6.51 -4.86 -19.79
C GLU A 43 -5.74 -5.53 -20.94
N SER A 44 -5.17 -6.70 -20.72
CA SER A 44 -4.36 -7.41 -21.72
C SER A 44 -4.23 -8.90 -21.42
N ASP A 45 -4.26 -9.76 -22.45
CA ASP A 45 -3.96 -11.20 -22.34
C ASP A 45 -2.53 -11.48 -21.84
N TYR A 46 -1.62 -10.50 -21.96
CA TYR A 46 -0.25 -10.58 -21.46
C TYR A 46 -0.13 -10.24 -19.98
N ASP A 47 -1.14 -9.64 -19.38
CA ASP A 47 -1.21 -9.37 -17.94
C ASP A 47 -1.79 -10.61 -17.24
N THR A 48 -0.97 -11.65 -17.11
CA THR A 48 -1.41 -12.98 -16.66
C THR A 48 -1.90 -13.02 -15.23
N PHE A 49 -1.46 -12.05 -14.40
CA PHE A 49 -1.90 -11.84 -13.02
C PHE A 49 -2.00 -10.34 -12.70
N GLY A 50 -3.05 -9.92 -12.01
CA GLY A 50 -3.21 -8.56 -11.52
C GLY A 50 -2.31 -8.33 -10.31
N VAL A 51 -1.58 -7.22 -10.29
CA VAL A 51 -0.60 -6.91 -9.25
C VAL A 51 -0.75 -5.46 -8.77
N GLY A 52 0.01 -5.09 -7.75
CA GLY A 52 0.00 -3.77 -7.09
C GLY A 52 0.67 -3.86 -5.73
N HIS A 53 0.36 -4.91 -4.96
CA HIS A 53 1.07 -5.24 -3.74
C HIS A 53 2.28 -6.13 -4.05
N SER A 54 3.35 -5.98 -3.25
CA SER A 54 4.59 -6.73 -3.42
C SER A 54 4.49 -8.20 -2.99
N SER A 55 5.45 -9.00 -3.43
CA SER A 55 5.78 -10.32 -2.87
C SER A 55 4.76 -11.42 -3.15
N THR A 56 3.81 -11.17 -4.07
CA THR A 56 2.76 -12.14 -4.43
C THR A 56 3.12 -12.95 -5.68
N SER A 57 4.08 -12.48 -6.48
CA SER A 57 4.41 -13.05 -7.80
C SER A 57 4.86 -14.50 -7.75
N LEU A 58 5.67 -14.86 -6.75
CA LEU A 58 6.22 -16.20 -6.61
C LEU A 58 5.13 -17.23 -6.32
N SER A 59 4.24 -16.94 -5.37
CA SER A 59 3.11 -17.82 -5.04
C SER A 59 2.15 -17.96 -6.22
N ALA A 60 1.83 -16.86 -6.90
CA ALA A 60 0.96 -16.88 -8.07
C ALA A 60 1.58 -17.69 -9.22
N ALA A 61 2.87 -17.50 -9.50
CA ALA A 61 3.60 -18.22 -10.53
C ALA A 61 3.74 -19.72 -10.18
N LEU A 62 3.99 -20.06 -8.92
CA LEU A 62 4.01 -21.46 -8.45
C LEU A 62 2.66 -22.14 -8.69
N GLY A 63 1.55 -21.50 -8.35
CA GLY A 63 0.21 -22.02 -8.64
C GLY A 63 -0.01 -22.26 -10.14
N MET A 64 0.46 -21.34 -11.00
CA MET A 64 0.39 -21.50 -12.46
C MET A 64 1.29 -22.63 -12.97
N ALA A 65 2.47 -22.84 -12.36
CA ALA A 65 3.39 -23.94 -12.72
C ALA A 65 2.75 -25.30 -12.38
N ILE A 66 2.18 -25.45 -11.20
CA ILE A 66 1.45 -26.67 -10.80
C ILE A 66 0.28 -26.93 -11.75
N ALA A 67 -0.48 -25.91 -12.12
CA ALA A 67 -1.60 -26.04 -13.05
C ALA A 67 -1.14 -26.46 -14.45
N ALA A 68 -0.02 -25.92 -14.94
CA ALA A 68 0.57 -26.29 -16.23
C ALA A 68 1.04 -27.75 -16.23
N GLU A 69 1.72 -28.19 -15.18
CA GLU A 69 2.17 -29.56 -15.00
C GLU A 69 1.01 -30.56 -15.00
N ARG A 70 -0.03 -30.28 -14.22
CA ARG A 70 -1.25 -31.12 -14.16
C ARG A 70 -2.00 -31.20 -15.49
N ALA A 71 -1.93 -30.14 -16.29
CA ALA A 71 -2.51 -30.12 -17.62
C ALA A 71 -1.62 -30.76 -18.70
N GLY A 72 -0.44 -31.25 -18.34
CA GLY A 72 0.56 -31.76 -19.31
C GLY A 72 1.03 -30.70 -20.32
N SER A 73 1.01 -29.42 -19.94
CA SER A 73 1.37 -28.29 -20.81
C SER A 73 2.85 -27.96 -20.72
N ASP A 74 3.48 -27.74 -21.88
CA ASP A 74 4.89 -27.26 -21.97
C ASP A 74 5.04 -25.73 -21.71
N ARG A 75 3.96 -25.05 -21.29
CA ARG A 75 3.93 -23.63 -20.98
C ARG A 75 4.99 -23.27 -19.95
N LYS A 76 5.75 -22.22 -20.22
CA LYS A 76 6.75 -21.71 -19.28
C LYS A 76 6.14 -20.66 -18.36
N ILE A 77 6.52 -20.75 -17.09
CA ILE A 77 6.07 -19.83 -16.05
C ILE A 77 7.29 -19.07 -15.54
N VAL A 78 7.19 -17.74 -15.58
CA VAL A 78 8.25 -16.82 -15.17
C VAL A 78 7.69 -15.82 -14.16
N ALA A 79 8.34 -15.70 -13.01
CA ALA A 79 8.08 -14.62 -12.04
C ALA A 79 9.23 -13.62 -12.07
N VAL A 80 8.93 -12.34 -12.14
CA VAL A 80 9.93 -11.26 -12.01
C VAL A 80 9.67 -10.54 -10.70
N ILE A 81 10.64 -10.58 -9.79
CA ILE A 81 10.54 -10.01 -8.46
C ILE A 81 11.74 -9.11 -8.17
N GLY A 82 11.51 -7.96 -7.54
CA GLY A 82 12.58 -7.08 -7.07
C GLY A 82 13.18 -7.55 -5.75
N ASP A 83 14.42 -7.17 -5.49
CA ASP A 83 15.17 -7.45 -4.27
C ASP A 83 14.43 -6.94 -3.00
N GLY A 84 13.83 -5.75 -3.05
CA GLY A 84 12.98 -5.24 -1.97
C GLY A 84 11.74 -6.11 -1.72
N ALA A 85 11.06 -6.57 -2.76
CA ALA A 85 9.89 -7.43 -2.63
C ALA A 85 10.23 -8.86 -2.15
N MET A 86 11.48 -9.29 -2.34
CA MET A 86 12.00 -10.57 -1.86
C MET A 86 12.10 -10.62 -0.32
N THR A 87 12.06 -9.48 0.38
CA THR A 87 12.22 -9.43 1.84
C THR A 87 10.99 -9.87 2.62
N ALA A 88 9.81 -9.98 1.99
CA ALA A 88 8.59 -10.41 2.66
C ALA A 88 8.54 -11.92 2.92
N GLY A 89 7.93 -12.31 4.04
CA GLY A 89 7.78 -13.72 4.43
C GLY A 89 7.15 -14.58 3.36
N MET A 90 6.08 -14.11 2.68
CA MET A 90 5.39 -14.85 1.62
C MET A 90 6.31 -15.20 0.44
N ALA A 91 7.31 -14.37 0.11
CA ALA A 91 8.29 -14.68 -0.92
C ALA A 91 9.16 -15.89 -0.50
N PHE A 92 9.61 -15.93 0.77
CA PHE A 92 10.36 -17.07 1.31
C PHE A 92 9.51 -18.34 1.41
N GLU A 93 8.25 -18.24 1.83
CA GLU A 93 7.31 -19.35 1.86
C GLU A 93 7.13 -19.97 0.47
N ALA A 94 6.97 -19.12 -0.55
CA ALA A 94 6.85 -19.57 -1.94
C ALA A 94 8.12 -20.22 -2.48
N LEU A 95 9.30 -19.67 -2.17
CA LEU A 95 10.59 -20.28 -2.56
C LEU A 95 10.77 -21.65 -1.90
N ASN A 96 10.54 -21.75 -0.59
CA ASN A 96 10.63 -23.00 0.14
C ASN A 96 9.71 -24.08 -0.46
N HIS A 97 8.45 -23.72 -0.74
CA HIS A 97 7.48 -24.66 -1.31
C HIS A 97 7.81 -25.03 -2.77
N ALA A 98 8.24 -24.08 -3.60
CA ALA A 98 8.62 -24.33 -4.99
C ALA A 98 9.85 -25.25 -5.11
N GLY A 99 10.82 -25.09 -4.19
CA GLY A 99 12.01 -25.95 -4.13
C GLY A 99 11.70 -27.37 -3.73
N ASP A 100 10.84 -27.57 -2.71
CA ASP A 100 10.37 -28.90 -2.26
C ASP A 100 9.63 -29.62 -3.41
N LEU A 101 8.71 -28.95 -4.08
CA LEU A 101 7.97 -29.50 -5.23
C LEU A 101 8.82 -29.68 -6.48
N LYS A 102 10.01 -29.13 -6.54
CA LYS A 102 10.87 -29.10 -7.74
C LYS A 102 10.15 -28.57 -8.98
N SER A 103 9.32 -27.56 -8.81
CA SER A 103 8.42 -27.01 -9.83
C SER A 103 9.19 -26.41 -11.01
N ASP A 104 8.66 -26.55 -12.24
CA ASP A 104 9.25 -25.93 -13.45
C ASP A 104 8.94 -24.43 -13.49
N LEU A 105 9.63 -23.68 -12.64
CA LEU A 105 9.46 -22.24 -12.43
C LEU A 105 10.78 -21.50 -12.64
N LEU A 106 10.76 -20.43 -13.44
CA LEU A 106 11.87 -19.48 -13.55
C LEU A 106 11.56 -18.23 -12.74
N VAL A 107 12.37 -17.98 -11.72
CA VAL A 107 12.35 -16.71 -10.97
C VAL A 107 13.45 -15.80 -11.53
N VAL A 108 13.10 -14.58 -11.90
CA VAL A 108 14.04 -13.52 -12.28
C VAL A 108 14.09 -12.53 -11.11
N LEU A 109 15.17 -12.57 -10.34
CA LEU A 109 15.44 -11.60 -9.29
C LEU A 109 16.08 -10.35 -9.93
N ASN A 110 15.35 -9.25 -9.95
CA ASN A 110 15.83 -7.95 -10.41
C ASN A 110 16.40 -7.18 -9.22
N ASP A 111 17.71 -7.20 -9.08
CA ASP A 111 18.45 -6.56 -8.01
C ASP A 111 18.94 -5.18 -8.46
N ASN A 112 18.47 -4.14 -7.79
CA ASN A 112 18.92 -2.77 -7.99
C ASN A 112 19.25 -2.05 -6.65
N GLU A 113 19.36 -2.83 -5.57
CA GLU A 113 19.66 -2.37 -4.22
C GLU A 113 18.64 -1.35 -3.66
N MET A 114 17.45 -1.26 -4.27
CA MET A 114 16.44 -0.25 -3.93
C MET A 114 15.01 -0.82 -3.95
N SER A 115 14.21 -0.39 -2.97
CA SER A 115 12.75 -0.38 -3.03
C SER A 115 12.27 1.02 -3.47
N ILE A 116 11.60 1.78 -2.62
CA ILE A 116 11.42 3.24 -2.80
C ILE A 116 12.75 3.93 -2.45
N SER A 117 13.25 3.71 -1.24
CA SER A 117 14.57 4.08 -0.72
C SER A 117 15.56 2.91 -0.84
N PRO A 118 16.85 3.10 -0.49
CA PRO A 118 17.80 1.99 -0.40
C PRO A 118 17.27 0.86 0.48
N ASN A 119 17.46 -0.39 0.04
CA ASN A 119 16.98 -1.54 0.78
C ASN A 119 17.72 -1.73 2.11
N VAL A 120 17.00 -2.22 3.10
CA VAL A 120 17.52 -2.53 4.43
C VAL A 120 17.51 -4.04 4.68
N GLY A 121 18.30 -4.49 5.65
CA GLY A 121 18.30 -5.85 6.16
C GLY A 121 19.40 -6.75 5.62
N ALA A 122 19.52 -7.93 6.24
CA ALA A 122 20.62 -8.87 5.99
C ALA A 122 20.58 -9.49 4.59
N LEU A 123 19.39 -9.67 3.99
CA LEU A 123 19.27 -10.18 2.63
C LEU A 123 19.88 -9.23 1.62
N SER A 124 19.61 -7.92 1.73
CA SER A 124 20.23 -6.90 0.87
C SER A 124 21.75 -6.94 1.00
N ALA A 125 22.28 -6.98 2.25
CA ALA A 125 23.70 -7.12 2.48
C ALA A 125 24.31 -8.42 1.91
N HIS A 126 23.53 -9.52 1.90
CA HIS A 126 23.96 -10.77 1.28
C HIS A 126 24.04 -10.65 -0.24
N LEU A 127 23.04 -10.08 -0.90
CA LEU A 127 23.03 -9.85 -2.35
C LEU A 127 24.18 -8.92 -2.75
N THR A 128 24.43 -7.82 -2.04
CA THR A 128 25.57 -6.93 -2.27
C THR A 128 26.91 -7.67 -2.16
N LYS A 129 27.05 -8.60 -1.20
CA LYS A 129 28.26 -9.44 -1.12
C LYS A 129 28.44 -10.36 -2.32
N LEU A 130 27.35 -10.92 -2.87
CA LEU A 130 27.42 -11.70 -4.10
C LEU A 130 27.90 -10.86 -5.28
N LEU A 131 27.52 -9.57 -5.33
CA LEU A 131 27.93 -8.63 -6.38
C LEU A 131 29.38 -8.16 -6.22
N SER A 132 29.86 -7.95 -4.99
CA SER A 132 31.21 -7.45 -4.70
C SER A 132 32.30 -8.52 -4.72
N GLY A 133 31.93 -9.80 -4.78
CA GLY A 133 32.87 -10.91 -4.81
C GLY A 133 33.75 -10.94 -6.07
N ARG A 134 34.97 -11.50 -5.96
CA ARG A 134 35.94 -11.63 -7.08
C ARG A 134 35.41 -12.34 -8.33
N LEU A 135 34.29 -13.07 -8.21
CA LEU A 135 33.61 -13.72 -9.34
C LEU A 135 33.03 -12.72 -10.34
N PHE A 136 32.43 -11.62 -9.87
CA PHE A 136 31.81 -10.62 -10.75
C PHE A 136 32.83 -9.93 -11.66
N SER A 137 34.03 -9.64 -11.15
CA SER A 137 35.13 -9.07 -11.94
C SER A 137 35.65 -10.06 -12.98
N SER A 138 35.71 -11.36 -12.65
CA SER A 138 36.20 -12.42 -13.58
C SER A 138 35.19 -12.74 -14.68
N VAL A 139 33.89 -12.70 -14.37
CA VAL A 139 32.81 -12.93 -15.37
C VAL A 139 32.70 -11.77 -16.35
N ARG A 140 32.89 -10.54 -15.88
CA ARG A 140 32.90 -9.34 -16.73
C ARG A 140 34.06 -9.36 -17.76
N GLU A 141 35.23 -9.90 -17.38
CA GLU A 141 36.38 -10.02 -18.28
C GLU A 141 36.40 -11.33 -19.07
N GLY A 142 35.94 -12.44 -18.46
CA GLY A 142 35.96 -13.79 -19.08
C GLY A 142 34.76 -14.08 -19.97
N GLY A 143 33.58 -13.49 -19.66
CA GLY A 143 32.33 -13.72 -20.42
C GLY A 143 32.41 -13.30 -21.88
N LYS A 144 33.23 -12.33 -22.23
CA LYS A 144 33.51 -11.95 -23.62
C LYS A 144 34.30 -13.00 -24.41
N ARG A 145 35.03 -13.92 -23.76
CA ARG A 145 35.84 -14.94 -24.41
C ARG A 145 35.21 -16.33 -24.49
N VAL A 146 34.30 -16.69 -23.59
CA VAL A 146 33.73 -18.04 -23.47
C VAL A 146 32.50 -18.24 -24.36
N LEU A 147 31.74 -17.19 -24.67
CA LEU A 147 30.49 -17.27 -25.44
C LEU A 147 30.67 -17.32 -26.96
N SER A 148 31.89 -17.19 -27.51
CA SER A 148 32.13 -17.23 -28.96
C SER A 148 32.39 -18.63 -29.55
N HIS A 149 32.51 -19.68 -28.73
CA HIS A 149 32.80 -21.05 -29.20
C HIS A 149 32.05 -22.07 -28.35
N VAL A 150 30.81 -22.43 -28.70
CA VAL A 150 30.02 -23.44 -28.00
C VAL A 150 29.72 -24.63 -28.90
N PRO A 151 30.18 -25.85 -28.54
CA PRO A 151 29.70 -27.14 -29.10
C PRO A 151 28.40 -27.60 -28.42
N PRO A 152 27.70 -28.64 -28.93
CA PRO A 152 26.29 -28.90 -28.59
C PRO A 152 26.03 -29.27 -27.13
N MET A 153 24.93 -28.77 -26.69
CA MET A 153 24.39 -28.49 -25.37
C MET A 153 24.42 -29.58 -24.26
N LEU A 154 24.52 -30.87 -24.59
CA LEU A 154 24.42 -31.94 -23.56
C LEU A 154 25.73 -32.18 -22.80
N GLU A 155 26.87 -31.92 -23.42
CA GLU A 155 28.19 -32.09 -22.81
C GLU A 155 28.59 -30.89 -21.95
N VAL A 156 28.07 -29.71 -22.27
CA VAL A 156 28.26 -28.45 -21.50
C VAL A 156 27.46 -28.47 -20.20
N ALA A 157 26.23 -29.00 -20.20
CA ALA A 157 25.43 -29.15 -19.00
C ALA A 157 26.10 -30.11 -18.00
N ARG A 158 26.68 -31.21 -18.47
CA ARG A 158 27.38 -32.20 -17.63
C ARG A 158 28.71 -31.67 -17.09
N ARG A 159 29.48 -30.96 -17.90
CA ARG A 159 30.73 -30.28 -17.47
C ARG A 159 30.47 -29.04 -16.62
N ALA A 160 29.37 -28.34 -16.83
CA ALA A 160 28.94 -27.26 -15.92
C ALA A 160 28.58 -27.81 -14.55
N GLU A 161 27.90 -28.95 -14.47
CA GLU A 161 27.55 -29.61 -13.21
C GLU A 161 28.80 -30.10 -12.45
N GLU A 162 29.84 -30.59 -13.15
CA GLU A 162 31.10 -31.04 -12.55
C GLU A 162 32.07 -29.87 -12.24
N HIS A 163 32.09 -28.79 -13.04
CA HIS A 163 32.96 -27.62 -12.82
C HIS A 163 32.34 -26.61 -11.84
N VAL A 164 31.00 -26.52 -11.81
CA VAL A 164 30.28 -25.68 -10.85
C VAL A 164 30.40 -26.22 -9.42
N LYS A 165 30.42 -27.56 -9.23
CA LYS A 165 30.70 -28.17 -7.91
C LYS A 165 32.14 -27.94 -7.38
N GLY A 166 33.08 -27.58 -8.25
CA GLY A 166 34.48 -27.31 -7.88
C GLY A 166 34.85 -25.85 -7.71
N MET A 167 34.00 -24.90 -8.08
CA MET A 167 34.33 -23.46 -8.08
C MET A 167 33.60 -22.64 -7.04
N PHE A 168 32.71 -23.22 -6.24
CA PHE A 168 32.05 -22.53 -5.15
C PHE A 168 32.82 -22.68 -3.85
N ALA A 169 33.03 -21.56 -3.17
CA ALA A 169 33.42 -21.54 -1.77
C ALA A 169 32.45 -22.37 -0.92
N PRO A 170 32.88 -22.99 0.20
CA PRO A 170 32.02 -23.79 1.04
C PRO A 170 30.85 -22.94 1.59
N GLY A 171 29.64 -23.22 1.09
CA GLY A 171 28.38 -22.55 1.40
C GLY A 171 27.67 -22.12 0.12
N GLY A 172 26.73 -22.91 -0.37
CA GLY A 172 25.83 -22.55 -1.47
C GLY A 172 25.09 -21.22 -1.20
N THR A 173 24.55 -20.58 -2.24
CA THR A 173 23.68 -19.43 -2.02
C THR A 173 22.44 -19.88 -1.25
N LEU A 174 21.81 -18.95 -0.50
CA LEU A 174 20.52 -19.20 0.17
C LEU A 174 19.48 -19.86 -0.78
N PHE A 175 19.49 -19.50 -2.04
CA PHE A 175 18.55 -20.02 -3.02
C PHE A 175 18.86 -21.48 -3.41
N GLU A 176 20.12 -21.87 -3.42
CA GLU A 176 20.52 -23.27 -3.68
C GLU A 176 20.15 -24.17 -2.51
N GLU A 177 20.27 -23.69 -1.27
CA GLU A 177 19.79 -24.40 -0.08
C GLU A 177 18.26 -24.59 -0.09
N LEU A 178 17.52 -23.65 -0.69
CA LEU A 178 16.08 -23.79 -0.94
C LEU A 178 15.74 -24.64 -2.17
N GLY A 179 16.73 -25.27 -2.84
CA GLY A 179 16.52 -26.19 -3.95
C GLY A 179 16.43 -25.55 -5.33
N PHE A 180 16.76 -24.26 -5.47
CA PHE A 180 16.82 -23.57 -6.76
C PHE A 180 18.19 -23.73 -7.43
N ASN A 181 18.19 -23.91 -8.75
CA ASN A 181 19.41 -23.72 -9.53
C ASN A 181 19.63 -22.21 -9.73
N TYR A 182 20.69 -21.68 -9.11
CA TYR A 182 21.03 -20.27 -9.17
C TYR A 182 21.91 -19.96 -10.38
N PHE A 183 21.56 -18.89 -11.11
CA PHE A 183 22.28 -18.37 -12.27
C PHE A 183 22.52 -16.86 -12.12
N GLY A 184 23.71 -16.42 -12.40
CA GLY A 184 24.05 -15.01 -12.34
C GLY A 184 25.16 -14.70 -11.34
N PRO A 185 25.36 -13.42 -10.99
CA PRO A 185 24.62 -12.24 -11.46
C PRO A 185 24.91 -11.90 -12.94
N VAL A 186 23.88 -11.37 -13.63
CA VAL A 186 23.95 -10.93 -15.04
C VAL A 186 23.59 -9.45 -15.11
N ASP A 187 24.31 -8.67 -15.92
CA ASP A 187 23.96 -7.27 -16.18
C ASP A 187 22.63 -7.20 -16.97
N GLY A 188 21.58 -6.68 -16.33
CA GLY A 188 20.25 -6.54 -16.91
C GLY A 188 20.14 -5.46 -18.00
N HIS A 189 21.15 -4.59 -18.12
CA HIS A 189 21.23 -3.59 -19.20
C HIS A 189 22.00 -4.09 -20.43
N ASP A 190 22.67 -5.25 -20.34
CA ASP A 190 23.29 -5.91 -21.50
C ASP A 190 22.34 -6.95 -22.12
N LEU A 191 21.50 -6.50 -23.04
CA LEU A 191 20.57 -7.38 -23.76
C LEU A 191 21.26 -8.43 -24.59
N SER A 192 22.52 -8.21 -25.02
CA SER A 192 23.29 -9.17 -25.81
C SER A 192 23.65 -10.41 -25.00
N THR A 193 23.77 -10.29 -23.67
CA THR A 193 23.97 -11.38 -22.72
C THR A 193 22.66 -11.90 -22.14
N LEU A 194 21.76 -11.00 -21.73
CA LEU A 194 20.53 -11.37 -21.04
C LEU A 194 19.58 -12.22 -21.91
N VAL A 195 19.36 -11.83 -23.17
CA VAL A 195 18.41 -12.53 -24.05
C VAL A 195 18.84 -13.98 -24.36
N PRO A 196 20.11 -14.27 -24.74
CA PRO A 196 20.58 -15.64 -24.85
C PRO A 196 20.48 -16.44 -23.54
N THR A 197 20.82 -15.84 -22.41
CA THR A 197 20.71 -16.48 -21.10
C THR A 197 19.28 -16.92 -20.82
N LEU A 198 18.29 -16.04 -21.00
CA LEU A 198 16.86 -16.38 -20.82
C LEU A 198 16.41 -17.50 -21.79
N ARG A 199 16.88 -17.49 -23.05
CA ARG A 199 16.59 -18.57 -24.01
C ARG A 199 17.13 -19.92 -23.54
N ASN A 200 18.35 -19.95 -23.02
CA ASN A 200 18.97 -21.17 -22.49
C ASN A 200 18.22 -21.68 -21.24
N LEU A 201 17.90 -20.80 -20.32
CA LEU A 201 17.14 -21.13 -19.10
C LEU A 201 15.72 -21.65 -19.40
N ARG A 202 15.11 -21.20 -20.49
CA ARG A 202 13.80 -21.70 -20.94
C ARG A 202 13.82 -23.19 -21.26
N ALA A 203 14.96 -23.74 -21.75
CA ALA A 203 15.11 -25.14 -22.10
C ALA A 203 15.32 -26.05 -20.86
N LEU A 204 15.73 -25.50 -19.74
CA LEU A 204 15.94 -26.24 -18.50
C LEU A 204 14.62 -26.52 -17.78
N LYS A 205 14.63 -27.53 -16.90
CA LYS A 205 13.50 -27.93 -16.06
C LYS A 205 13.82 -27.70 -14.58
N GLY A 206 12.79 -27.70 -13.75
CA GLY A 206 12.88 -27.52 -12.31
C GLY A 206 12.98 -26.06 -11.86
N PRO A 207 13.14 -25.80 -10.56
CA PRO A 207 13.19 -24.44 -10.02
C PRO A 207 14.53 -23.77 -10.37
N ARG A 208 14.46 -22.61 -10.98
CA ARG A 208 15.60 -21.81 -11.45
C ARG A 208 15.45 -20.37 -10.98
N LEU A 209 16.55 -19.80 -10.51
CA LEU A 209 16.63 -18.38 -10.16
C LEU A 209 17.71 -17.71 -11.00
N LEU A 210 17.33 -16.73 -11.80
CA LEU A 210 18.24 -15.84 -12.53
C LEU A 210 18.37 -14.52 -11.76
N HIS A 211 19.57 -14.25 -11.27
CA HIS A 211 19.91 -12.98 -10.62
C HIS A 211 20.35 -11.97 -11.69
N VAL A 212 19.57 -10.92 -11.83
CA VAL A 212 19.79 -9.83 -12.81
C VAL A 212 20.05 -8.55 -12.05
N VAL A 213 21.17 -7.92 -12.34
CA VAL A 213 21.57 -6.64 -11.71
C VAL A 213 21.18 -5.49 -12.62
N THR A 214 20.46 -4.53 -12.06
CA THR A 214 20.05 -3.33 -12.78
C THR A 214 20.37 -2.07 -11.98
N ARG A 215 20.25 -0.93 -12.63
CA ARG A 215 20.33 0.39 -11.97
C ARG A 215 19.03 1.13 -12.19
N LYS A 216 18.41 1.57 -11.10
CA LYS A 216 17.16 2.34 -11.12
C LYS A 216 17.37 3.66 -11.86
N GLY A 217 16.43 4.05 -12.73
CA GLY A 217 16.54 5.25 -13.54
C GLY A 217 17.45 5.14 -14.77
N LYS A 218 18.07 3.97 -15.04
CA LYS A 218 19.06 3.77 -16.11
C LYS A 218 18.56 4.26 -17.48
N GLY A 219 19.38 5.10 -18.12
CA GLY A 219 19.10 5.70 -19.42
C GLY A 219 18.54 7.13 -19.32
N TYR A 220 18.20 7.60 -18.13
CA TYR A 220 17.81 8.98 -17.88
C TYR A 220 18.63 9.55 -16.72
N LYS A 221 19.60 10.41 -17.04
CA LYS A 221 20.64 10.87 -16.10
C LYS A 221 20.07 11.43 -14.79
N LEU A 222 19.02 12.27 -14.85
CA LEU A 222 18.41 12.86 -13.66
C LEU A 222 17.79 11.80 -12.74
N ALA A 223 17.17 10.75 -13.31
CA ALA A 223 16.64 9.66 -12.52
C ALA A 223 17.73 8.71 -11.98
N GLU A 224 18.90 8.63 -12.65
CA GLU A 224 20.05 7.89 -12.12
C GLU A 224 20.71 8.62 -10.92
N GLU A 225 20.65 9.96 -10.91
CA GLU A 225 21.19 10.80 -9.85
C GLU A 225 20.23 10.89 -8.63
N GLU A 226 18.91 10.96 -8.89
CA GLU A 226 17.84 11.13 -7.88
C GLU A 226 16.79 10.00 -7.95
N PRO A 227 17.18 8.74 -7.77
CA PRO A 227 16.29 7.60 -8.03
C PRO A 227 15.08 7.50 -7.08
N VAL A 228 15.14 8.13 -5.92
CA VAL A 228 14.03 8.21 -4.96
C VAL A 228 12.96 9.16 -5.48
N ASP A 229 13.33 10.35 -5.92
CA ASP A 229 12.41 11.37 -6.42
C ASP A 229 11.73 10.93 -7.71
N TYR A 230 12.44 10.15 -8.55
CA TYR A 230 11.91 9.59 -9.79
C TYR A 230 11.22 8.22 -9.62
N HIS A 231 11.01 7.74 -8.40
CA HIS A 231 10.34 6.45 -8.18
C HIS A 231 8.87 6.44 -8.63
N GLY A 232 8.12 7.51 -8.35
CA GLY A 232 6.71 7.60 -8.66
C GLY A 232 6.31 9.04 -8.98
N VAL A 233 6.61 9.46 -10.20
CA VAL A 233 6.44 10.86 -10.64
C VAL A 233 5.16 11.06 -11.44
N GLY A 234 4.60 12.28 -11.31
CA GLY A 234 3.59 12.80 -12.24
C GLY A 234 4.21 13.21 -13.58
N SER A 235 3.47 13.93 -14.39
CA SER A 235 3.97 14.49 -15.65
C SER A 235 5.06 15.54 -15.38
N PHE A 236 6.20 15.41 -16.06
CA PHE A 236 7.32 16.34 -15.97
C PHE A 236 7.95 16.57 -17.35
N ASP A 237 8.72 17.64 -17.49
CA ASP A 237 9.50 17.91 -18.70
C ASP A 237 10.78 17.06 -18.69
N PRO A 238 10.97 16.14 -19.65
CA PRO A 238 12.14 15.27 -19.67
C PRO A 238 13.48 16.01 -19.92
N ILE A 239 13.45 17.26 -20.35
CA ILE A 239 14.67 18.08 -20.53
C ILE A 239 15.06 18.74 -19.21
N CYS A 240 14.09 19.30 -18.49
CA CYS A 240 14.32 20.06 -17.25
C CYS A 240 14.24 19.21 -15.99
N GLY A 241 13.69 17.99 -16.07
CA GLY A 241 13.42 17.13 -14.92
C GLY A 241 12.22 17.57 -14.09
N LEU A 242 12.20 17.12 -12.84
CA LEU A 242 11.15 17.46 -11.88
C LEU A 242 11.27 18.94 -11.46
N LYS A 243 10.15 19.65 -11.50
CA LYS A 243 10.08 20.99 -10.94
C LYS A 243 9.81 20.92 -9.44
N PRO A 244 10.46 21.78 -8.63
CA PRO A 244 10.11 21.91 -7.23
C PRO A 244 8.59 22.14 -7.09
N ALA A 245 7.95 21.37 -6.21
CA ALA A 245 6.53 21.56 -5.93
C ALA A 245 6.31 23.01 -5.43
N LYS A 246 5.43 23.76 -6.10
CA LYS A 246 5.06 25.09 -5.59
C LYS A 246 4.36 24.88 -4.24
N PRO A 247 4.77 25.61 -3.18
CA PRO A 247 4.03 25.60 -1.93
C PRO A 247 2.62 26.14 -2.22
N SER A 248 1.61 25.30 -2.22
CA SER A 248 0.23 25.71 -2.46
C SER A 248 -0.67 25.16 -1.37
N GLY A 249 -1.31 26.05 -0.61
CA GLY A 249 -2.26 25.69 0.44
C GLY A 249 -1.62 25.12 1.73
N GLY A 250 -2.44 24.60 2.64
CA GLY A 250 -2.02 24.03 3.91
C GLY A 250 -1.19 22.73 3.80
N PRO A 251 -0.74 22.17 4.94
CA PRO A 251 0.02 20.95 4.98
C PRO A 251 -0.81 19.74 4.50
N THR A 252 -0.15 18.70 4.03
CA THR A 252 -0.78 17.39 3.83
C THR A 252 -0.93 16.66 5.16
N TYR A 253 -1.85 15.70 5.24
CA TYR A 253 -1.97 14.85 6.45
C TYR A 253 -0.66 14.10 6.77
N THR A 254 0.06 13.65 5.76
CA THR A 254 1.38 13.04 5.91
C THR A 254 2.40 13.99 6.56
N GLN A 255 2.38 15.28 6.18
CA GLN A 255 3.22 16.31 6.83
C GLN A 255 2.80 16.57 8.26
N VAL A 256 1.49 16.66 8.53
CA VAL A 256 0.96 16.80 9.91
C VAL A 256 1.40 15.64 10.80
N PHE A 257 1.36 14.43 10.28
CA PHE A 257 1.85 13.25 11.00
C PHE A 257 3.35 13.33 11.27
N GLY A 258 4.17 13.63 10.26
CA GLY A 258 5.63 13.71 10.41
C GLY A 258 6.06 14.79 11.42
N GLU A 259 5.46 15.99 11.36
CA GLU A 259 5.68 17.07 12.33
C GLU A 259 5.24 16.64 13.74
N TRP A 260 4.06 16.02 13.88
CA TRP A 260 3.58 15.51 15.16
C TRP A 260 4.53 14.45 15.73
N LEU A 261 5.02 13.53 14.90
CA LEU A 261 5.90 12.45 15.32
C LEU A 261 7.21 13.00 15.91
N CYS A 262 7.82 13.99 15.25
CA CYS A 262 9.01 14.68 15.74
C CYS A 262 8.74 15.46 17.04
N ASP A 263 7.66 16.25 17.10
CA ASP A 263 7.29 17.01 18.29
C ASP A 263 6.98 16.08 19.49
N MET A 264 6.39 14.92 19.23
CA MET A 264 6.07 13.96 20.29
C MET A 264 7.30 13.21 20.77
N ALA A 265 8.23 12.89 19.87
CA ALA A 265 9.51 12.26 20.21
C ALA A 265 10.41 13.16 21.07
N GLU A 266 10.31 14.47 20.94
CA GLU A 266 10.97 15.41 21.85
C GLU A 266 10.41 15.37 23.28
N ARG A 267 9.15 14.97 23.44
CA ARG A 267 8.44 14.96 24.73
C ARG A 267 8.47 13.62 25.43
N ASP A 268 8.56 12.53 24.68
CA ASP A 268 8.53 11.17 25.23
C ASP A 268 9.57 10.30 24.54
N GLU A 269 10.59 9.91 25.32
CA GLU A 269 11.70 9.09 24.84
C GLU A 269 11.31 7.64 24.52
N ARG A 270 10.14 7.19 24.99
CA ARG A 270 9.61 5.84 24.71
C ARG A 270 9.07 5.71 23.30
N LEU A 271 8.82 6.82 22.58
CA LEU A 271 8.30 6.80 21.22
C LEU A 271 9.28 6.15 20.26
N ILE A 272 8.80 5.13 19.54
CA ILE A 272 9.52 4.43 18.47
C ILE A 272 8.70 4.53 17.18
N GLY A 273 9.31 5.00 16.10
CA GLY A 273 8.69 5.07 14.77
C GLY A 273 9.05 3.85 13.92
N ILE A 274 8.05 3.15 13.39
CA ILE A 274 8.22 1.95 12.57
C ILE A 274 7.49 2.14 11.24
N THR A 275 8.14 1.76 10.13
CA THR A 275 7.50 1.74 8.81
C THR A 275 7.98 0.56 7.97
N PRO A 276 7.09 -0.09 7.19
CA PRO A 276 7.49 -1.12 6.22
C PRO A 276 7.82 -0.47 4.87
N ALA A 277 9.11 -0.10 4.66
CA ALA A 277 9.67 0.46 3.42
C ALA A 277 8.99 1.74 2.89
N MET A 278 8.35 2.53 3.78
CA MET A 278 7.55 3.70 3.37
C MET A 278 8.02 5.01 4.05
N ARG A 279 9.32 5.17 4.27
CA ARG A 279 9.90 6.33 4.96
C ARG A 279 9.42 7.67 4.38
N GLU A 280 9.57 7.84 3.05
CA GLU A 280 9.18 9.06 2.33
C GLU A 280 7.66 9.19 2.27
N GLY A 281 7.00 8.11 1.88
CA GLY A 281 5.55 8.08 1.66
C GLY A 281 4.71 8.29 2.92
N SER A 282 5.23 7.90 4.07
CA SER A 282 4.54 8.05 5.37
C SER A 282 5.07 9.22 6.22
N GLY A 283 6.01 10.05 5.68
CA GLY A 283 6.44 11.28 6.36
C GLY A 283 7.44 11.08 7.50
N LEU A 284 8.27 10.02 7.48
CA LEU A 284 9.24 9.72 8.53
C LEU A 284 10.66 10.23 8.21
N VAL A 285 10.88 10.98 7.14
CA VAL A 285 12.23 11.42 6.73
C VAL A 285 12.89 12.23 7.84
N GLU A 286 12.26 13.31 8.29
CA GLU A 286 12.78 14.16 9.37
C GLU A 286 12.97 13.39 10.68
N PHE A 287 12.01 12.51 11.01
CA PHE A 287 12.11 11.67 12.21
C PHE A 287 13.33 10.74 12.15
N ALA A 288 13.56 10.08 11.02
CA ALA A 288 14.72 9.20 10.83
C ALA A 288 16.06 9.93 10.94
N GLU A 289 16.13 11.19 10.50
CA GLU A 289 17.33 12.03 10.60
C GLU A 289 17.57 12.53 12.04
N ARG A 290 16.51 12.95 12.73
CA ARG A 290 16.60 13.52 14.08
C ARG A 290 16.70 12.47 15.18
N PHE A 291 16.10 11.32 15.00
CA PHE A 291 15.98 10.25 16.00
C PHE A 291 16.34 8.87 15.43
N PRO A 292 17.55 8.69 14.85
CA PRO A 292 17.94 7.48 14.13
C PRO A 292 17.86 6.21 15.00
N ASP A 293 18.14 6.31 16.31
CA ASP A 293 18.06 5.17 17.24
C ASP A 293 16.63 4.75 17.60
N ARG A 294 15.63 5.55 17.22
CA ARG A 294 14.21 5.31 17.48
C ARG A 294 13.38 5.12 16.19
N TYR A 295 14.08 5.04 15.05
CA TYR A 295 13.50 4.80 13.74
C TYR A 295 13.83 3.40 13.25
N PHE A 296 12.81 2.65 12.81
CA PHE A 296 12.97 1.33 12.24
C PHE A 296 12.23 1.21 10.91
N ASP A 297 13.00 1.09 9.82
CA ASP A 297 12.49 0.58 8.55
C ASP A 297 12.68 -0.94 8.53
N VAL A 298 11.61 -1.67 8.39
CA VAL A 298 11.63 -3.14 8.44
C VAL A 298 11.58 -3.78 7.06
N ALA A 299 11.90 -3.04 6.01
CA ALA A 299 11.72 -3.43 4.61
C ALA A 299 10.22 -3.70 4.30
N ILE A 300 9.90 -4.37 3.19
CA ILE A 300 8.51 -4.66 2.82
C ILE A 300 8.01 -5.87 3.62
N ALA A 301 7.81 -5.67 4.93
CA ALA A 301 7.47 -6.72 5.89
C ALA A 301 6.43 -6.23 6.91
N GLU A 302 5.20 -5.99 6.44
CA GLU A 302 4.12 -5.40 7.23
C GLU A 302 3.76 -6.23 8.47
N GLN A 303 3.74 -7.56 8.35
CA GLN A 303 3.49 -8.49 9.44
C GLN A 303 4.56 -8.34 10.54
N HIS A 304 5.84 -8.30 10.12
CA HIS A 304 6.96 -8.09 11.04
C HIS A 304 6.87 -6.72 11.73
N ALA A 305 6.50 -5.66 11.01
CA ALA A 305 6.34 -4.31 11.57
C ALA A 305 5.38 -4.30 12.77
N VAL A 306 4.24 -4.99 12.64
CA VAL A 306 3.20 -5.01 13.68
C VAL A 306 3.61 -5.88 14.86
N THR A 307 4.17 -7.08 14.64
CA THR A 307 4.64 -7.94 15.73
C THR A 307 5.86 -7.34 16.45
N LEU A 308 6.78 -6.68 15.72
CA LEU A 308 7.88 -5.92 16.32
C LEU A 308 7.36 -4.82 17.26
N ALA A 309 6.35 -4.06 16.80
CA ALA A 309 5.70 -3.04 17.62
C ALA A 309 5.08 -3.65 18.89
N ALA A 310 4.42 -4.81 18.78
CA ALA A 310 3.88 -5.51 19.94
C ALA A 310 4.98 -5.88 20.95
N GLY A 311 6.11 -6.44 20.49
CA GLY A 311 7.25 -6.78 21.35
C GLY A 311 7.84 -5.57 22.06
N LEU A 312 8.01 -4.44 21.35
CA LEU A 312 8.48 -3.18 21.95
C LEU A 312 7.52 -2.63 23.02
N ALA A 313 6.22 -2.75 22.77
CA ALA A 313 5.20 -2.32 23.72
C ALA A 313 5.18 -3.18 25.00
N CYS A 314 5.49 -4.48 24.91
CA CYS A 314 5.61 -5.35 26.08
C CYS A 314 6.69 -4.87 27.06
N ASP A 315 7.76 -4.25 26.57
CA ASP A 315 8.86 -3.73 27.39
C ASP A 315 8.72 -2.22 27.70
N GLY A 316 7.51 -1.66 27.54
CA GLY A 316 7.17 -0.31 27.99
C GLY A 316 7.49 0.81 27.01
N LEU A 317 7.92 0.51 25.79
CA LEU A 317 8.03 1.50 24.73
C LEU A 317 6.66 1.83 24.13
N LYS A 318 6.56 2.94 23.44
CA LYS A 318 5.33 3.38 22.77
C LYS A 318 5.52 3.44 21.25
N PRO A 319 5.35 2.32 20.56
CA PRO A 319 5.55 2.25 19.12
C PRO A 319 4.43 2.91 18.33
N VAL A 320 4.83 3.60 17.26
CA VAL A 320 3.97 4.20 16.24
C VAL A 320 4.26 3.50 14.92
N VAL A 321 3.30 2.75 14.41
CA VAL A 321 3.39 2.07 13.12
C VAL A 321 2.78 2.96 12.05
N ALA A 322 3.61 3.53 11.17
CA ALA A 322 3.19 4.33 10.03
C ALA A 322 3.04 3.44 8.80
N ILE A 323 1.81 3.22 8.38
CA ILE A 323 1.46 2.25 7.34
C ILE A 323 0.28 2.75 6.50
N TYR A 324 0.25 2.38 5.20
CA TYR A 324 -0.91 2.67 4.37
C TYR A 324 -2.07 1.74 4.71
N SER A 325 -3.28 2.26 4.60
CA SER A 325 -4.53 1.52 4.87
C SER A 325 -4.57 0.18 4.13
N THR A 326 -4.31 0.19 2.82
CA THR A 326 -4.31 -1.05 2.01
C THR A 326 -3.23 -2.04 2.42
N PHE A 327 -2.04 -1.58 2.88
CA PHE A 327 -0.95 -2.46 3.28
C PHE A 327 -1.13 -3.05 4.69
N LEU A 328 -1.87 -2.37 5.57
CA LEU A 328 -2.23 -2.92 6.88
C LEU A 328 -3.06 -4.21 6.78
N GLN A 329 -3.78 -4.42 5.67
CA GLN A 329 -4.50 -5.67 5.42
C GLN A 329 -3.59 -6.90 5.48
N ARG A 330 -2.30 -6.76 5.09
CA ARG A 330 -1.33 -7.86 5.14
C ARG A 330 -0.90 -8.23 6.58
N ALA A 331 -1.05 -7.30 7.52
CA ALA A 331 -0.71 -7.49 8.93
C ALA A 331 -1.97 -7.54 9.84
N TYR A 332 -3.12 -7.89 9.26
CA TYR A 332 -4.39 -7.92 9.98
C TYR A 332 -4.39 -8.96 11.12
N ASP A 333 -3.86 -10.15 10.87
CA ASP A 333 -3.72 -11.18 11.90
C ASP A 333 -2.85 -10.69 13.07
N GLN A 334 -1.69 -10.08 12.79
CA GLN A 334 -0.77 -9.58 13.81
C GLN A 334 -1.39 -8.41 14.61
N LEU A 335 -2.19 -7.57 13.95
CA LEU A 335 -2.94 -6.51 14.65
C LEU A 335 -3.96 -7.12 15.62
N VAL A 336 -4.68 -8.16 15.21
CA VAL A 336 -5.68 -8.85 16.06
C VAL A 336 -4.99 -9.64 17.17
N HIS A 337 -4.08 -10.54 16.81
CA HIS A 337 -3.50 -11.53 17.71
C HIS A 337 -2.39 -10.95 18.59
N ASP A 338 -1.42 -10.23 17.98
CA ASP A 338 -0.23 -9.81 18.70
C ASP A 338 -0.43 -8.49 19.45
N VAL A 339 -1.31 -7.60 18.96
CA VAL A 339 -1.53 -6.29 19.54
C VAL A 339 -2.86 -6.21 20.31
N ALA A 340 -3.99 -6.38 19.63
CA ALA A 340 -5.30 -6.07 20.22
C ALA A 340 -5.73 -7.10 21.28
N LEU A 341 -5.49 -8.38 21.06
CA LEU A 341 -5.80 -9.46 22.03
C LEU A 341 -5.03 -9.24 23.34
N GLN A 342 -3.79 -8.78 23.25
CA GLN A 342 -2.92 -8.49 24.40
C GLN A 342 -3.10 -7.06 24.95
N ASN A 343 -3.97 -6.25 24.33
CA ASN A 343 -4.24 -4.87 24.70
C ASN A 343 -2.98 -3.99 24.79
N LEU A 344 -2.04 -4.13 23.84
CA LEU A 344 -0.77 -3.42 23.85
C LEU A 344 -0.92 -2.00 23.29
N PRO A 345 -0.26 -0.98 23.88
CA PRO A 345 -0.40 0.43 23.49
C PRO A 345 0.40 0.75 22.22
N VAL A 346 0.00 0.19 21.10
CA VAL A 346 0.54 0.49 19.76
C VAL A 346 -0.35 1.50 19.06
N LEU A 347 0.24 2.58 18.55
CA LEU A 347 -0.47 3.57 17.72
C LEU A 347 -0.26 3.25 16.24
N PHE A 348 -1.35 3.00 15.51
CA PHE A 348 -1.35 2.85 14.06
C PHE A 348 -1.68 4.20 13.40
N ALA A 349 -0.71 4.81 12.74
CA ALA A 349 -0.90 5.98 11.88
C ALA A 349 -1.19 5.48 10.46
N ILE A 350 -2.48 5.43 10.10
CA ILE A 350 -2.96 4.80 8.87
C ILE A 350 -3.16 5.88 7.80
N ASP A 351 -2.20 5.98 6.90
CA ASP A 351 -2.22 6.90 5.77
C ASP A 351 -2.94 6.29 4.55
N ARG A 352 -3.33 7.08 3.58
CA ARG A 352 -4.02 6.68 2.34
C ARG A 352 -5.35 5.96 2.61
N ALA A 353 -6.08 6.43 3.60
CA ALA A 353 -7.44 5.98 3.86
C ALA A 353 -8.40 6.50 2.78
N GLY A 354 -9.42 5.73 2.44
CA GLY A 354 -10.37 6.05 1.38
C GLY A 354 -9.77 5.92 -0.03
N LEU A 355 -10.26 6.74 -0.97
CA LEU A 355 -9.80 6.73 -2.36
C LEU A 355 -8.46 7.44 -2.51
N VAL A 356 -7.53 6.81 -3.23
CA VAL A 356 -6.15 7.31 -3.41
C VAL A 356 -5.88 7.92 -4.77
N GLY A 357 -6.81 7.77 -5.72
CA GLY A 357 -6.71 8.38 -7.03
C GLY A 357 -5.94 7.53 -8.07
N PRO A 358 -4.81 8.02 -8.63
CA PRO A 358 -4.15 7.41 -9.79
C PRO A 358 -3.63 5.99 -9.61
N ASP A 359 -3.41 5.53 -8.38
CA ASP A 359 -2.95 4.16 -8.09
C ASP A 359 -4.10 3.13 -8.15
N GLY A 360 -5.34 3.60 -8.12
CA GLY A 360 -6.53 2.77 -8.31
C GLY A 360 -6.84 1.80 -7.15
N PRO A 361 -7.61 0.74 -7.45
CA PRO A 361 -8.19 -0.14 -6.43
C PRO A 361 -7.16 -0.90 -5.59
N THR A 362 -5.96 -1.12 -6.09
CA THR A 362 -4.90 -1.84 -5.37
C THR A 362 -4.33 -1.05 -4.19
N HIS A 363 -4.48 0.28 -4.21
CA HIS A 363 -3.93 1.17 -3.18
C HIS A 363 -5.02 1.91 -2.37
N ALA A 364 -6.29 1.76 -2.74
CA ALA A 364 -7.40 2.39 -2.03
C ALA A 364 -7.60 1.80 -0.62
N GLY A 365 -7.76 2.67 0.37
CA GLY A 365 -8.05 2.33 1.75
C GLY A 365 -9.55 2.27 2.02
N SER A 366 -10.28 1.49 1.21
CA SER A 366 -11.74 1.49 1.18
C SER A 366 -12.40 0.64 2.27
N PHE A 367 -11.63 -0.11 3.08
CA PHE A 367 -12.16 -1.15 3.96
C PHE A 367 -11.73 -1.01 5.42
N ASP A 368 -10.93 -0.01 5.76
CA ASP A 368 -10.27 0.08 7.06
C ASP A 368 -11.25 0.27 8.23
N TYR A 369 -12.31 1.07 8.10
CA TYR A 369 -13.34 1.12 9.13
C TYR A 369 -13.96 -0.26 9.37
N SER A 370 -14.28 -0.97 8.29
CA SER A 370 -14.97 -2.26 8.38
C SER A 370 -14.13 -3.33 9.08
N PHE A 371 -12.85 -3.48 8.73
CA PHE A 371 -12.02 -4.51 9.33
C PHE A 371 -11.42 -4.10 10.69
N LEU A 372 -11.33 -2.80 11.01
CA LEU A 372 -10.82 -2.35 12.32
C LEU A 372 -11.90 -2.29 13.40
N ARG A 373 -13.13 -1.87 13.06
CA ARG A 373 -14.14 -1.64 14.08
C ARG A 373 -14.62 -2.91 14.80
N CYS A 374 -14.49 -4.06 14.18
CA CYS A 374 -14.90 -5.34 14.79
C CYS A 374 -13.88 -5.86 15.83
N ILE A 375 -12.65 -5.31 15.88
CA ILE A 375 -11.60 -5.80 16.77
C ILE A 375 -11.81 -5.25 18.20
N PRO A 376 -11.89 -6.11 19.24
CA PRO A 376 -11.92 -5.66 20.63
C PRO A 376 -10.69 -4.82 21.01
N ASN A 377 -10.80 -4.01 22.05
CA ASN A 377 -9.74 -3.17 22.62
C ASN A 377 -9.19 -2.06 21.72
N LEU A 378 -9.46 -2.07 20.41
CA LEU A 378 -8.93 -1.09 19.46
C LEU A 378 -9.79 0.19 19.45
N VAL A 379 -9.15 1.34 19.63
CA VAL A 379 -9.76 2.67 19.39
C VAL A 379 -9.52 3.07 17.94
N VAL A 380 -10.56 3.47 17.21
CA VAL A 380 -10.47 3.87 15.80
C VAL A 380 -10.97 5.30 15.64
N MET A 381 -10.07 6.18 15.21
CA MET A 381 -10.28 7.63 15.06
C MET A 381 -10.18 8.07 13.60
N ALA A 382 -11.00 9.04 13.24
CA ALA A 382 -11.07 9.59 11.89
C ALA A 382 -11.15 11.12 11.95
N PRO A 383 -10.06 11.85 11.71
CA PRO A 383 -10.02 13.30 11.80
C PRO A 383 -10.79 13.97 10.65
N ALA A 384 -11.51 15.03 10.98
CA ALA A 384 -12.21 15.87 10.00
C ALA A 384 -11.27 16.80 9.23
N ASP A 385 -10.18 17.22 9.86
CA ASP A 385 -9.21 18.17 9.31
C ASP A 385 -7.79 17.91 9.84
N GLU A 386 -6.84 18.69 9.36
CA GLU A 386 -5.41 18.59 9.69
C GLU A 386 -5.13 18.83 11.19
N ASN A 387 -5.83 19.77 11.80
CA ASN A 387 -5.65 20.03 13.23
C ASN A 387 -6.20 18.89 14.09
N GLU A 388 -7.37 18.38 13.75
CA GLU A 388 -7.97 17.24 14.45
C GLU A 388 -7.10 15.97 14.28
N CYS A 389 -6.45 15.78 13.12
CA CYS A 389 -5.49 14.72 12.91
C CYS A 389 -4.35 14.77 13.93
N ARG A 390 -3.74 15.94 14.12
CA ARG A 390 -2.69 16.14 15.13
C ARG A 390 -3.18 15.84 16.55
N GLN A 391 -4.39 16.27 16.92
CA GLN A 391 -4.95 16.02 18.24
C GLN A 391 -5.31 14.53 18.45
N MET A 392 -5.80 13.84 17.42
CA MET A 392 -6.11 12.42 17.49
C MET A 392 -4.86 11.55 17.58
N LEU A 393 -3.78 11.89 16.87
CA LEU A 393 -2.48 11.24 17.01
C LEU A 393 -1.96 11.36 18.45
N TYR A 394 -2.05 12.56 19.03
CA TYR A 394 -1.71 12.76 20.42
C TYR A 394 -2.63 11.97 21.36
N THR A 395 -3.93 11.97 21.12
CA THR A 395 -4.91 11.21 21.91
C THR A 395 -4.56 9.72 21.89
N GLY A 396 -4.36 9.14 20.70
CA GLY A 396 -4.04 7.72 20.56
C GLY A 396 -2.73 7.33 21.26
N PHE A 397 -1.72 8.21 21.20
CA PHE A 397 -0.43 7.98 21.88
C PHE A 397 -0.55 8.01 23.41
N GLN A 398 -1.50 8.76 23.98
CA GLN A 398 -1.71 8.80 25.43
C GLN A 398 -2.43 7.56 25.98
N LEU A 399 -3.08 6.78 25.13
CA LEU A 399 -3.83 5.60 25.56
C LEU A 399 -2.88 4.46 25.98
N ASP A 400 -3.35 3.65 26.95
CA ASP A 400 -2.70 2.40 27.37
C ASP A 400 -3.34 1.18 26.72
N GLN A 401 -3.86 1.36 25.50
CA GLN A 401 -4.47 0.35 24.66
C GLN A 401 -4.22 0.69 23.18
N PRO A 402 -4.40 -0.27 22.24
CA PRO A 402 -4.14 -0.02 20.84
C PRO A 402 -5.09 1.03 20.27
N ALA A 403 -4.53 1.88 19.41
CA ALA A 403 -5.29 2.95 18.75
C ALA A 403 -4.89 3.09 17.28
N ALA A 404 -5.85 3.47 16.45
CA ALA A 404 -5.67 3.76 15.04
C ALA A 404 -6.19 5.16 14.72
N VAL A 405 -5.37 5.97 14.05
CA VAL A 405 -5.78 7.24 13.45
C VAL A 405 -5.69 7.09 11.94
N ARG A 406 -6.82 7.19 11.28
CA ARG A 406 -6.97 6.94 9.85
C ARG A 406 -7.22 8.25 9.10
N TYR A 407 -6.36 8.62 8.16
CA TYR A 407 -6.43 9.88 7.42
C TYR A 407 -6.17 9.69 5.92
N PRO A 408 -6.78 10.56 5.05
CA PRO A 408 -6.69 10.42 3.61
C PRO A 408 -5.35 10.89 3.04
N ARG A 409 -5.07 10.51 1.80
CA ARG A 409 -3.96 11.04 1.00
C ARG A 409 -4.16 12.51 0.68
N GLY A 410 -3.10 13.32 0.79
CA GLY A 410 -3.07 14.70 0.34
C GLY A 410 -3.46 15.69 1.43
N LYS A 411 -4.08 16.80 0.99
CA LYS A 411 -4.51 17.89 1.85
C LYS A 411 -5.94 17.70 2.29
N GLY A 412 -6.27 18.23 3.46
CA GLY A 412 -7.65 18.38 3.91
C GLY A 412 -8.22 19.76 3.56
N THR A 413 -8.96 20.33 4.48
CA THR A 413 -9.65 21.63 4.31
C THR A 413 -8.72 22.83 4.46
N GLY A 414 -7.44 22.63 4.79
CA GLY A 414 -6.44 23.68 4.96
C GLY A 414 -6.43 24.31 6.37
N VAL A 415 -7.02 23.66 7.35
CA VAL A 415 -6.96 24.08 8.74
C VAL A 415 -5.54 23.94 9.26
N LYS A 416 -4.97 25.04 9.78
CA LYS A 416 -3.63 25.01 10.33
C LYS A 416 -3.61 24.25 11.66
N PRO A 417 -2.77 23.20 11.79
CA PRO A 417 -2.60 22.52 13.06
C PRO A 417 -2.08 23.47 14.14
N VAL A 418 -2.69 23.44 15.30
CA VAL A 418 -2.16 24.17 16.46
C VAL A 418 -1.00 23.38 17.06
N ARG A 419 0.04 24.10 17.50
CA ARG A 419 1.24 23.45 18.05
C ARG A 419 0.97 22.75 19.39
N GLU A 420 0.03 23.27 20.16
CA GLU A 420 -0.40 22.65 21.41
C GLU A 420 -1.14 21.34 21.14
N MET A 421 -0.77 20.28 21.85
CA MET A 421 -1.39 18.97 21.75
C MET A 421 -2.32 18.75 22.95
N ARG A 422 -3.59 18.46 22.66
CA ARG A 422 -4.63 18.18 23.66
C ARG A 422 -5.31 16.86 23.32
N ALA A 423 -5.49 16.02 24.33
CA ALA A 423 -6.26 14.79 24.15
C ALA A 423 -7.76 15.11 23.97
N LEU A 424 -8.34 14.48 22.97
CA LEU A 424 -9.78 14.53 22.74
C LEU A 424 -10.49 13.52 23.66
N PRO A 425 -11.70 13.82 24.14
CA PRO A 425 -12.49 12.86 24.91
C PRO A 425 -12.82 11.64 24.02
N VAL A 426 -12.32 10.46 24.40
CA VAL A 426 -12.52 9.22 23.63
C VAL A 426 -14.00 8.88 23.51
N GLY A 427 -14.44 8.54 22.31
CA GLY A 427 -15.82 8.18 22.03
C GLY A 427 -16.80 9.36 22.13
N LYS A 428 -16.33 10.60 21.93
CA LYS A 428 -17.19 11.78 21.94
C LYS A 428 -17.22 12.46 20.58
N ALA A 429 -18.43 12.58 20.06
CA ALA A 429 -18.75 13.34 18.85
C ALA A 429 -18.81 14.84 19.14
N GLU A 430 -18.76 15.64 18.08
CA GLU A 430 -18.89 17.09 18.13
C GLU A 430 -20.01 17.57 17.20
N ILE A 431 -20.96 18.33 17.75
CA ILE A 431 -22.00 18.96 16.94
C ILE A 431 -21.40 20.22 16.30
N ARG A 432 -21.22 20.21 14.98
CA ARG A 432 -20.72 21.34 14.18
C ARG A 432 -21.80 22.34 13.82
N ARG A 433 -23.01 21.87 13.58
CA ARG A 433 -24.18 22.67 13.24
C ARG A 433 -25.44 22.01 13.81
N ARG A 434 -26.43 22.82 14.21
CA ARG A 434 -27.76 22.33 14.56
C ARG A 434 -28.75 22.68 13.46
N GLY A 435 -29.58 21.73 13.10
CA GLY A 435 -30.72 21.82 12.20
C GLY A 435 -31.92 21.12 12.81
N ARG A 436 -32.95 20.80 12.00
CA ARG A 436 -34.23 20.32 12.55
C ARG A 436 -34.50 18.84 12.28
N GLU A 437 -34.85 18.48 11.03
CA GLU A 437 -35.40 17.14 10.74
C GLU A 437 -34.34 16.10 10.37
N LEU A 438 -33.21 16.54 9.85
CA LEU A 438 -32.13 15.72 9.31
C LEU A 438 -30.86 15.89 10.13
N ALA A 439 -30.23 14.78 10.53
CA ALA A 439 -28.88 14.81 11.09
C ALA A 439 -27.90 14.04 10.16
N LEU A 440 -26.80 14.72 9.79
CA LEU A 440 -25.68 14.19 9.02
C LEU A 440 -24.58 13.77 10.00
N LEU A 441 -24.38 12.47 10.17
CA LEU A 441 -23.36 11.86 11.03
C LEU A 441 -22.14 11.56 10.17
N ALA A 442 -21.18 12.46 10.14
CA ALA A 442 -20.04 12.37 9.25
C ALA A 442 -18.78 11.86 9.96
N PHE A 443 -18.03 11.00 9.27
CA PHE A 443 -16.79 10.41 9.74
C PHE A 443 -15.60 10.88 8.90
N GLY A 444 -14.58 11.41 9.58
CA GLY A 444 -13.35 11.86 8.94
C GLY A 444 -13.57 13.03 7.98
N ASN A 445 -12.91 12.98 6.84
CA ASN A 445 -12.98 14.03 5.79
C ASN A 445 -14.38 14.27 5.23
N MET A 446 -15.36 13.37 5.47
CA MET A 446 -16.74 13.58 5.06
C MET A 446 -17.47 14.66 5.87
N VAL A 447 -16.85 15.16 6.96
CA VAL A 447 -17.41 16.27 7.74
C VAL A 447 -17.52 17.55 6.90
N SER A 448 -16.50 17.88 6.11
CA SER A 448 -16.52 19.07 5.25
C SER A 448 -17.61 18.97 4.16
N VAL A 449 -17.82 17.77 3.63
CA VAL A 449 -18.92 17.50 2.68
C VAL A 449 -20.28 17.70 3.37
N ALA A 450 -20.44 17.18 4.60
CA ALA A 450 -21.66 17.34 5.37
C ALA A 450 -21.96 18.81 5.71
N GLU A 451 -20.93 19.60 6.02
CA GLU A 451 -21.05 21.04 6.28
C GLU A 451 -21.54 21.78 5.02
N THR A 452 -20.96 21.48 3.85
CA THR A 452 -21.40 22.04 2.56
C THR A 452 -22.86 21.64 2.23
N VAL A 453 -23.21 20.38 2.40
CA VAL A 453 -24.59 19.90 2.19
C VAL A 453 -25.57 20.63 3.12
N ALA A 454 -25.17 20.87 4.36
CA ALA A 454 -26.01 21.55 5.33
C ALA A 454 -26.19 23.07 5.08
N GLU A 455 -25.40 23.68 4.19
CA GLU A 455 -25.67 25.04 3.71
C GLU A 455 -26.93 25.10 2.85
N HIS A 456 -27.27 24.02 2.14
CA HIS A 456 -28.44 23.89 1.29
C HIS A 456 -29.66 23.31 2.02
N LEU A 457 -29.44 22.67 3.16
CA LEU A 457 -30.47 22.00 3.95
C LEU A 457 -30.40 22.43 5.41
N ASP A 458 -31.56 22.53 6.08
CA ASP A 458 -31.60 22.78 7.53
C ASP A 458 -31.26 21.48 8.30
N ALA A 459 -30.01 21.02 8.12
CA ALA A 459 -29.53 19.79 8.72
C ALA A 459 -28.60 20.03 9.92
N THR A 460 -28.69 19.15 10.91
CA THR A 460 -27.68 19.02 11.95
C THR A 460 -26.45 18.34 11.37
N VAL A 461 -25.25 18.86 11.62
CA VAL A 461 -23.96 18.24 11.24
C VAL A 461 -23.22 17.80 12.49
N VAL A 462 -22.84 16.54 12.51
CA VAL A 462 -22.11 15.92 13.61
C VAL A 462 -20.81 15.32 13.10
N ASN A 463 -19.69 15.81 13.60
CA ASN A 463 -18.40 15.16 13.46
C ASN A 463 -18.31 14.01 14.47
N MET A 464 -18.41 12.78 13.98
CA MET A 464 -18.43 11.59 14.83
C MET A 464 -17.07 11.27 15.45
N ARG A 465 -15.96 11.76 14.86
CA ARG A 465 -14.58 11.59 15.36
C ARG A 465 -14.12 10.16 15.52
N PHE A 466 -14.91 9.35 16.21
CA PHE A 466 -14.57 7.97 16.59
C PHE A 466 -15.52 7.00 15.88
N VAL A 467 -14.92 6.10 15.11
CA VAL A 467 -15.62 4.93 14.57
C VAL A 467 -15.81 3.90 15.69
N LYS A 468 -14.82 3.83 16.60
CA LYS A 468 -14.85 3.00 17.81
C LYS A 468 -14.01 3.64 18.93
N PRO A 469 -14.55 3.78 20.15
CA PRO A 469 -15.96 3.58 20.48
C PRO A 469 -16.85 4.64 19.84
N LEU A 470 -18.02 4.25 19.36
CA LEU A 470 -19.04 5.17 18.86
C LEU A 470 -19.61 6.01 20.01
N ASP A 471 -19.93 7.29 19.79
CA ASP A 471 -20.71 8.08 20.75
C ASP A 471 -22.19 7.66 20.70
N GLU A 472 -22.49 6.56 21.34
CA GLU A 472 -23.83 5.98 21.38
C GLU A 472 -24.85 6.92 22.03
N ILE A 473 -24.42 7.75 23.00
CA ILE A 473 -25.28 8.74 23.66
C ILE A 473 -25.72 9.79 22.63
N ALA A 474 -24.77 10.32 21.86
CA ALA A 474 -25.08 11.28 20.81
C ALA A 474 -25.99 10.66 19.73
N VAL A 475 -25.75 9.42 19.31
CA VAL A 475 -26.59 8.71 18.32
C VAL A 475 -28.03 8.58 18.82
N VAL A 476 -28.22 8.17 20.09
CA VAL A 476 -29.55 8.04 20.71
C VAL A 476 -30.27 9.38 20.83
N GLN A 477 -29.56 10.43 21.23
CA GLN A 477 -30.14 11.79 21.31
C GLN A 477 -30.57 12.31 19.93
N LEU A 478 -29.70 12.14 18.93
CA LEU A 478 -29.99 12.55 17.56
C LEU A 478 -31.19 11.78 16.99
N ALA A 479 -31.31 10.50 17.29
CA ALA A 479 -32.45 9.67 16.87
C ALA A 479 -33.78 10.12 17.51
N ALA A 480 -33.74 10.70 18.72
CA ALA A 480 -34.92 11.25 19.39
C ALA A 480 -35.29 12.66 18.88
N GLU A 481 -34.29 13.45 18.44
CA GLU A 481 -34.46 14.84 18.01
C GLU A 481 -34.77 14.98 16.51
N HIS A 482 -34.39 13.96 15.67
CA HIS A 482 -34.45 14.04 14.22
C HIS A 482 -35.29 12.90 13.62
N ARG A 483 -35.97 13.21 12.54
CA ARG A 483 -36.75 12.22 11.77
C ARG A 483 -35.85 11.30 10.94
N TRP A 484 -34.67 11.82 10.50
CA TRP A 484 -33.76 11.15 9.61
C TRP A 484 -32.34 11.25 10.14
N LEU A 485 -31.63 10.11 10.13
CA LEU A 485 -30.19 10.06 10.32
C LEU A 485 -29.52 9.62 9.03
N VAL A 486 -28.49 10.33 8.60
CA VAL A 486 -27.70 9.98 7.43
C VAL A 486 -26.25 9.89 7.82
N THR A 487 -25.61 8.74 7.64
CA THR A 487 -24.18 8.59 7.88
C THR A 487 -23.38 8.83 6.61
N LEU A 488 -22.22 9.48 6.73
CA LEU A 488 -21.32 9.76 5.62
C LEU A 488 -19.91 9.24 5.97
N GLU A 489 -19.38 8.36 5.14
CA GLU A 489 -18.07 7.76 5.32
C GLU A 489 -17.34 7.52 3.99
N GLU A 490 -16.04 7.81 3.92
CA GLU A 490 -15.20 7.42 2.78
C GLU A 490 -14.61 6.02 3.04
N ASN A 491 -15.51 5.05 3.13
CA ASN A 491 -15.26 3.63 3.34
C ASN A 491 -16.43 2.85 2.72
N THR A 492 -16.25 1.55 2.48
CA THR A 492 -17.39 0.73 2.07
C THR A 492 -18.52 0.81 3.11
N VAL A 493 -19.76 0.90 2.64
CA VAL A 493 -20.94 0.93 3.54
C VAL A 493 -21.04 -0.37 4.34
N ALA A 494 -20.71 -1.49 3.71
CA ALA A 494 -20.80 -2.81 4.32
C ALA A 494 -19.83 -2.94 5.52
N GLY A 495 -20.38 -3.08 6.73
CA GLY A 495 -19.62 -3.19 7.96
C GLY A 495 -18.88 -1.92 8.39
N GLY A 496 -19.07 -0.78 7.71
CA GLY A 496 -18.43 0.48 8.00
C GLY A 496 -18.97 1.21 9.23
N ALA A 497 -18.68 2.51 9.33
CA ALA A 497 -19.10 3.34 10.47
C ALA A 497 -20.62 3.53 10.53
N GLY A 498 -21.29 3.64 9.38
CA GLY A 498 -22.75 3.67 9.31
C GLY A 498 -23.40 2.38 9.83
N SER A 499 -22.77 1.24 9.62
CA SER A 499 -23.23 -0.04 10.21
C SER A 499 -23.17 0.00 11.74
N ALA A 500 -22.17 0.66 12.35
CA ALA A 500 -22.08 0.82 13.80
C ALA A 500 -23.27 1.66 14.35
N VAL A 501 -23.67 2.69 13.62
CA VAL A 501 -24.84 3.50 13.99
C VAL A 501 -26.11 2.64 13.93
N ASN A 502 -26.30 1.86 12.86
CA ASN A 502 -27.44 0.95 12.71
C ASN A 502 -27.50 -0.08 13.84
N GLU A 503 -26.37 -0.72 14.18
CA GLU A 503 -26.24 -1.69 15.26
C GLU A 503 -26.57 -1.07 16.62
N CYS A 504 -26.07 0.15 16.90
CA CYS A 504 -26.34 0.90 18.12
C CYS A 504 -27.84 1.12 18.34
N LEU A 505 -28.54 1.52 17.29
CA LEU A 505 -30.00 1.77 17.33
C LEU A 505 -30.80 0.46 17.44
N ALA A 506 -30.40 -0.55 16.70
CA ALA A 506 -31.08 -1.85 16.68
C ALA A 506 -31.02 -2.54 18.06
N VAL A 507 -29.85 -2.58 18.70
CA VAL A 507 -29.68 -3.16 20.05
C VAL A 507 -30.57 -2.46 21.09
N ARG A 508 -30.85 -1.17 20.92
CA ARG A 508 -31.70 -0.37 21.83
C ARG A 508 -33.16 -0.35 21.45
N GLY A 509 -33.55 -1.00 20.35
CA GLY A 509 -34.93 -1.01 19.85
C GLY A 509 -35.42 0.37 19.39
N ILE A 510 -34.50 1.29 19.05
CA ILE A 510 -34.84 2.65 18.61
C ILE A 510 -35.19 2.61 17.12
N GLN A 511 -36.40 3.09 16.81
CA GLN A 511 -36.89 3.18 15.43
C GLN A 511 -36.73 4.61 14.91
N VAL A 512 -35.78 4.79 14.01
CA VAL A 512 -35.56 6.01 13.24
C VAL A 512 -35.11 5.60 11.83
N THR A 513 -35.45 6.40 10.84
CA THR A 513 -34.96 6.10 9.49
C THR A 513 -33.49 6.47 9.35
N VAL A 514 -32.65 5.47 9.07
CA VAL A 514 -31.23 5.65 8.81
C VAL A 514 -30.92 5.40 7.34
N ARG A 515 -30.07 6.23 6.75
CA ARG A 515 -29.48 6.03 5.43
C ARG A 515 -27.96 6.11 5.56
N ASN A 516 -27.27 5.23 4.83
CA ASN A 516 -25.82 5.17 4.87
C ASN A 516 -25.27 5.56 3.49
N ILE A 517 -24.39 6.56 3.45
CA ILE A 517 -23.67 7.02 2.28
C ILE A 517 -22.19 6.69 2.47
N GLY A 518 -21.63 5.95 1.52
CA GLY A 518 -20.23 5.54 1.50
C GLY A 518 -19.84 4.97 0.15
N LEU A 519 -18.68 4.35 0.08
CA LEU A 519 -18.19 3.72 -1.13
C LEU A 519 -19.10 2.55 -1.54
N PRO A 520 -19.41 2.43 -2.84
CA PRO A 520 -20.27 1.37 -3.37
C PRO A 520 -19.60 -0.01 -3.25
N ASP A 521 -20.41 -1.08 -3.32
CA ASP A 521 -19.96 -2.48 -3.33
C ASP A 521 -19.32 -2.87 -4.68
N ARG A 522 -18.23 -2.18 -5.01
CA ARG A 522 -17.36 -2.46 -6.16
C ARG A 522 -15.97 -1.86 -5.94
N PHE A 523 -14.96 -2.42 -6.59
CA PHE A 523 -13.65 -1.77 -6.66
C PHE A 523 -13.73 -0.52 -7.55
N VAL A 524 -13.30 0.61 -7.02
CA VAL A 524 -13.26 1.89 -7.75
C VAL A 524 -11.93 1.96 -8.51
N GLU A 525 -12.03 2.20 -9.83
CA GLU A 525 -10.87 2.25 -10.71
C GLU A 525 -10.00 3.48 -10.48
N GLN A 526 -8.86 3.58 -11.19
CA GLN A 526 -7.96 4.73 -11.11
C GLN A 526 -8.58 5.99 -11.75
N GLY A 527 -8.19 7.14 -11.22
CA GLY A 527 -8.58 8.47 -11.71
C GLY A 527 -8.06 9.56 -10.76
N GLU A 528 -8.39 10.80 -11.01
CA GLU A 528 -8.16 11.84 -10.00
C GLU A 528 -9.11 11.64 -8.82
N ARG A 529 -8.62 11.84 -7.58
CA ARG A 529 -9.42 11.53 -6.38
C ARG A 529 -10.78 12.23 -6.37
N ASP A 530 -10.82 13.49 -6.75
CA ASP A 530 -12.06 14.27 -6.76
C ASP A 530 -13.06 13.74 -7.80
N GLU A 531 -12.58 13.32 -8.99
CA GLU A 531 -13.42 12.68 -10.01
C GLU A 531 -14.02 11.36 -9.49
N LEU A 532 -13.26 10.61 -8.70
CA LEU A 532 -13.72 9.34 -8.12
C LEU A 532 -14.72 9.57 -6.99
N LEU A 533 -14.57 10.63 -6.19
CA LEU A 533 -15.57 11.02 -5.19
C LEU A 533 -16.89 11.39 -5.85
N VAL A 534 -16.86 12.18 -6.93
CA VAL A 534 -18.04 12.52 -7.74
C VAL A 534 -18.69 11.25 -8.31
N GLU A 535 -17.89 10.32 -8.87
CA GLU A 535 -18.38 9.04 -9.40
C GLU A 535 -19.09 8.18 -8.35
N CYS A 536 -18.57 8.22 -7.10
CA CYS A 536 -19.16 7.50 -5.98
C CYS A 536 -20.32 8.27 -5.32
N GLY A 537 -20.59 9.50 -5.74
CA GLY A 537 -21.62 10.37 -5.14
C GLY A 537 -21.27 10.81 -3.72
N LEU A 538 -19.96 10.95 -3.42
CA LEU A 538 -19.41 11.35 -2.12
C LEU A 538 -18.97 12.82 -2.09
N ASP A 539 -19.14 13.56 -3.17
CA ASP A 539 -19.07 15.02 -3.19
C ASP A 539 -20.39 15.63 -2.69
N ALA A 540 -20.42 16.93 -2.42
CA ALA A 540 -21.61 17.59 -1.87
C ALA A 540 -22.83 17.43 -2.78
N ASP A 541 -22.66 17.64 -4.10
CA ASP A 541 -23.76 17.48 -5.07
C ASP A 541 -24.26 16.04 -5.17
N GLY A 542 -23.36 15.06 -5.11
CA GLY A 542 -23.70 13.64 -5.09
C GLY A 542 -24.51 13.26 -3.85
N VAL A 543 -24.12 13.77 -2.68
CA VAL A 543 -24.88 13.58 -1.43
C VAL A 543 -26.24 14.24 -1.52
N LEU A 544 -26.35 15.49 -2.02
CA LEU A 544 -27.61 16.18 -2.21
C LEU A 544 -28.55 15.39 -3.15
N ARG A 545 -28.04 14.88 -4.28
CA ARG A 545 -28.83 14.02 -5.19
C ARG A 545 -29.34 12.76 -4.51
N GLN A 546 -28.50 12.09 -3.70
CA GLN A 546 -28.93 10.89 -2.96
C GLN A 546 -30.01 11.24 -1.92
N LEU A 547 -29.86 12.35 -1.19
CA LEU A 547 -30.87 12.82 -0.25
C LEU A 547 -32.19 13.15 -0.95
N ALA A 548 -32.17 13.84 -2.10
CA ALA A 548 -33.34 14.13 -2.92
C ALA A 548 -34.06 12.86 -3.38
N ASN A 549 -33.32 11.86 -3.86
CA ASN A 549 -33.87 10.55 -4.27
C ASN A 549 -34.57 9.81 -3.12
N TRP A 550 -34.22 10.12 -1.88
CA TRP A 550 -34.90 9.57 -0.69
C TRP A 550 -36.02 10.47 -0.16
N GLY A 551 -36.32 11.59 -0.85
CA GLY A 551 -37.30 12.57 -0.43
C GLY A 551 -36.86 13.45 0.74
N LEU A 552 -35.57 13.59 0.95
CA LEU A 552 -34.96 14.33 2.07
C LEU A 552 -34.44 15.72 1.65
N GLY A 553 -35.15 16.45 0.84
CA GLY A 553 -34.63 17.71 0.33
C GLY A 553 -35.63 18.86 0.31
N GLY A 554 -36.89 18.62 0.63
CA GLY A 554 -37.93 19.63 0.56
C GLY A 554 -37.98 20.36 -0.81
N SER A 555 -38.73 21.44 -0.93
CA SER A 555 -38.84 22.27 -2.13
C SER A 555 -37.54 23.02 -2.54
N ALA A 556 -36.48 22.95 -1.75
CA ALA A 556 -35.22 23.64 -2.02
C ALA A 556 -34.34 22.95 -3.11
N LEU A 557 -34.58 21.65 -3.42
CA LEU A 557 -33.79 20.90 -4.41
C LEU A 557 -34.45 20.81 -5.79
N SER A 558 -35.65 21.34 -5.96
CA SER A 558 -36.36 21.34 -7.29
C SER A 558 -35.76 22.40 -8.28
N GLU A 559 -34.80 23.22 -7.89
CA GLU A 559 -34.21 24.27 -8.73
C GLU A 559 -32.81 23.92 -9.30
N VAL A 560 -32.25 22.73 -9.00
CA VAL A 560 -30.90 22.33 -9.46
C VAL A 560 -30.95 21.59 -10.82
N ASP A 561 -32.13 21.21 -11.32
CA ASP A 561 -32.33 20.47 -12.58
C ASP A 561 -32.83 21.35 -13.76
N THR A 562 -32.38 22.60 -13.88
CA THR A 562 -32.59 23.37 -15.12
C THR A 562 -31.28 23.96 -15.65
#